data_30fc3cd93ab2cec952b51ec66c7bb546
#
_entry.id   30fc3cd93ab2cec952b51ec66c7bb546
#
_cell.length_a   1.000
_cell.length_b   1.000
_cell.length_c   1.000
_cell.angle_alpha   90.00
_cell.angle_beta   90.00
_cell.angle_gamma   90.00
#
_symmetry.space_group_name_H-M   'P 1'
#
loop_
_entity.id
_entity.type
_entity.pdbx_description
1 polymer ?
#
loop_
_entity_poly.entity_id
_entity_poly.type
_entity_poly.pdbx_seq_one_letter_code
_entity_poly.pdbx_strand_id
1 'polypeptide(L)'
;VTIAVDSYGPVTDNAQSVYELSQIEQIPGIKDELERDYGIKANFERAKYLLEANDGAGNTFKATAKPVLIGTAAVGATTMIFSIIMGLTNSLTENIESLSLLHVPFLLGLITGGAIIYWFTGASMQAVTTGAFRAVEFIKANIDLEGTTKASVETSRKVVEICTQYAQKGMFNIFLGIFFATLAFAFVEPFFFIGYLISIAIFGLYQAIFMANAGGAWDNAKKIVEVDLQAKGTELHDASIVGDTVGDPFKDTSSVALNPVIKFTTLFGMLAIELSIIIGNPVTNAILAVLFGGASIYMVWRSFYGMRIDQPMLTSADFAYLKDAPAPELTTGTKPVEATEAVAETAKV
;
A
#
# COMPACT_ATOMS: atom_id res chain seq x y z
N VAL A 1 13.99 2.53 -16.12
CA VAL A 1 13.97 1.04 -16.03
C VAL A 1 13.06 0.60 -14.87
N THR A 2 13.33 1.02 -13.64
CA THR A 2 12.60 0.54 -12.43
C THR A 2 11.08 0.79 -12.51
N ILE A 3 10.64 1.95 -13.02
CA ILE A 3 9.21 2.25 -13.21
C ILE A 3 8.57 1.30 -14.24
N ALA A 4 9.29 0.97 -15.32
CA ALA A 4 8.78 0.02 -16.32
C ALA A 4 8.63 -1.40 -15.74
N VAL A 5 9.57 -1.81 -14.88
CA VAL A 5 9.48 -3.08 -14.16
C VAL A 5 8.32 -3.09 -13.17
N ASP A 6 8.10 -2.00 -12.42
CA ASP A 6 6.99 -1.86 -11.49
C ASP A 6 5.62 -1.92 -12.19
N SER A 7 5.51 -1.35 -13.40
CA SER A 7 4.26 -1.39 -14.18
C SER A 7 3.91 -2.77 -14.75
N TYR A 8 4.84 -3.71 -14.81
CA TYR A 8 4.57 -5.09 -15.24
C TYR A 8 3.55 -5.78 -14.33
N GLY A 9 3.65 -5.60 -13.02
CA GLY A 9 2.72 -6.18 -12.05
C GLY A 9 1.25 -5.80 -12.32
N PRO A 10 0.88 -4.49 -12.37
CA PRO A 10 -0.48 -4.08 -12.74
C PRO A 10 -0.96 -4.58 -14.10
N VAL A 11 -0.07 -4.72 -15.08
CA VAL A 11 -0.44 -5.24 -16.40
C VAL A 11 -0.82 -6.71 -16.33
N THR A 12 -0.05 -7.55 -15.63
CA THR A 12 -0.33 -8.97 -15.49
C THR A 12 -1.56 -9.23 -14.63
N ASP A 13 -1.74 -8.49 -13.54
CA ASP A 13 -2.89 -8.53 -12.66
C ASP A 13 -4.19 -8.16 -13.43
N ASN A 14 -4.17 -7.04 -14.15
CA ASN A 14 -5.30 -6.66 -14.99
C ASN A 14 -5.59 -7.67 -16.12
N ALA A 15 -4.58 -8.26 -16.72
CA ALA A 15 -4.78 -9.27 -17.78
C ALA A 15 -5.50 -10.51 -17.22
N GLN A 16 -5.12 -10.98 -16.04
CA GLN A 16 -5.81 -12.08 -15.37
C GLN A 16 -7.25 -11.69 -15.01
N SER A 17 -7.45 -10.53 -14.40
CA SER A 17 -8.77 -10.05 -13.99
C SER A 17 -9.72 -9.89 -15.17
N VAL A 18 -9.25 -9.34 -16.31
CA VAL A 18 -10.06 -9.23 -17.54
C VAL A 18 -10.45 -10.60 -18.07
N TYR A 19 -9.53 -11.56 -18.08
CA TYR A 19 -9.82 -12.92 -18.51
C TYR A 19 -10.89 -13.58 -17.63
N GLU A 20 -10.72 -13.53 -16.31
CA GLU A 20 -11.67 -14.12 -15.34
C GLU A 20 -13.05 -13.48 -15.43
N LEU A 21 -13.12 -12.16 -15.49
CA LEU A 21 -14.39 -11.42 -15.58
C LEU A 21 -15.11 -11.62 -16.90
N SER A 22 -14.38 -11.81 -18.01
CA SER A 22 -14.98 -12.02 -19.33
C SER A 22 -15.72 -13.34 -19.44
N GLN A 23 -15.28 -14.36 -18.67
CA GLN A 23 -15.76 -15.74 -18.74
C GLN A 23 -15.83 -16.26 -20.20
N ILE A 24 -14.88 -15.85 -21.01
CA ILE A 24 -14.84 -16.11 -22.46
C ILE A 24 -14.93 -17.62 -22.78
N GLU A 25 -14.39 -18.46 -21.91
CA GLU A 25 -14.44 -19.92 -22.04
C GLU A 25 -15.85 -20.52 -22.00
N GLN A 26 -16.82 -19.79 -21.42
CA GLN A 26 -18.21 -20.23 -21.29
C GLN A 26 -19.09 -19.81 -22.46
N ILE A 27 -18.58 -19.02 -23.39
CA ILE A 27 -19.35 -18.54 -24.55
C ILE A 27 -19.45 -19.69 -25.58
N PRO A 28 -20.68 -20.14 -25.94
CA PRO A 28 -20.85 -21.20 -26.91
C PRO A 28 -20.26 -20.83 -28.27
N GLY A 29 -19.46 -21.73 -28.85
CA GLY A 29 -18.85 -21.54 -30.19
C GLY A 29 -17.65 -20.59 -30.23
N ILE A 30 -17.21 -20.04 -29.11
CA ILE A 30 -16.09 -19.06 -29.07
C ILE A 30 -14.79 -19.63 -29.63
N LYS A 31 -14.50 -20.92 -29.47
CA LYS A 31 -13.29 -21.56 -30.01
C LYS A 31 -13.25 -21.51 -31.51
N ASP A 32 -14.40 -21.82 -32.16
CA ASP A 32 -14.53 -21.82 -33.61
C ASP A 32 -14.49 -20.38 -34.17
N GLU A 33 -15.05 -19.41 -33.42
CA GLU A 33 -14.98 -18.01 -33.78
C GLU A 33 -13.55 -17.47 -33.70
N LEU A 34 -12.81 -17.77 -32.63
CA LEU A 34 -11.41 -17.38 -32.48
C LEU A 34 -10.51 -18.01 -33.57
N GLU A 35 -10.76 -19.24 -33.92
CA GLU A 35 -9.98 -19.88 -35.00
C GLU A 35 -10.33 -19.28 -36.39
N ARG A 36 -11.62 -19.05 -36.67
CA ARG A 36 -12.08 -18.47 -37.94
C ARG A 36 -11.65 -17.01 -38.12
N ASP A 37 -11.85 -16.17 -37.11
CA ASP A 37 -11.72 -14.72 -37.27
C ASP A 37 -10.32 -14.21 -36.93
N TYR A 38 -9.59 -14.92 -36.06
CA TYR A 38 -8.26 -14.52 -35.59
C TYR A 38 -7.16 -15.57 -35.82
N GLY A 39 -7.50 -16.76 -36.33
CA GLY A 39 -6.54 -17.85 -36.54
C GLY A 39 -5.97 -18.44 -35.25
N ILE A 40 -6.65 -18.22 -34.11
CA ILE A 40 -6.19 -18.62 -32.78
C ILE A 40 -6.85 -19.94 -32.38
N LYS A 41 -6.04 -21.01 -32.23
CA LYS A 41 -6.48 -22.25 -31.60
C LYS A 41 -6.50 -22.08 -30.09
N ALA A 42 -7.67 -21.73 -29.53
CA ALA A 42 -7.81 -21.43 -28.12
C ALA A 42 -7.66 -22.67 -27.23
N ASN A 43 -6.71 -22.58 -26.29
CA ASN A 43 -6.56 -23.51 -25.18
C ASN A 43 -6.74 -22.73 -23.87
N PHE A 44 -7.96 -22.71 -23.35
CA PHE A 44 -8.33 -21.91 -22.18
C PHE A 44 -7.66 -22.40 -20.91
N GLU A 45 -7.46 -23.69 -20.73
CA GLU A 45 -6.73 -24.26 -19.58
C GLU A 45 -5.29 -23.73 -19.52
N ARG A 46 -4.61 -23.78 -20.67
CA ARG A 46 -3.24 -23.26 -20.78
C ARG A 46 -3.20 -21.74 -20.63
N ALA A 47 -4.17 -21.03 -21.19
CA ALA A 47 -4.26 -19.57 -21.07
C ALA A 47 -4.42 -19.14 -19.60
N LYS A 48 -5.31 -19.81 -18.87
CA LYS A 48 -5.53 -19.56 -17.44
C LYS A 48 -4.26 -19.80 -16.63
N TYR A 49 -3.62 -20.95 -16.80
CA TYR A 49 -2.36 -21.26 -16.13
C TYR A 49 -1.28 -20.21 -16.40
N LEU A 50 -1.10 -19.80 -17.68
CA LEU A 50 -0.10 -18.80 -18.05
C LEU A 50 -0.43 -17.41 -17.49
N LEU A 51 -1.70 -17.03 -17.42
CA LEU A 51 -2.11 -15.76 -16.82
C LEU A 51 -1.84 -15.75 -15.31
N GLU A 52 -2.18 -16.83 -14.61
CA GLU A 52 -1.90 -16.99 -13.18
C GLU A 52 -0.39 -16.98 -12.88
N ALA A 53 0.39 -17.70 -13.68
CA ALA A 53 1.86 -17.72 -13.55
C ALA A 53 2.50 -16.34 -13.83
N ASN A 54 2.01 -15.61 -14.84
CA ASN A 54 2.46 -14.26 -15.15
C ASN A 54 2.08 -13.27 -14.05
N ASP A 55 0.90 -13.40 -13.46
CA ASP A 55 0.49 -12.56 -12.35
C ASP A 55 1.36 -12.81 -11.10
N GLY A 56 1.66 -14.07 -10.78
CA GLY A 56 2.63 -14.42 -9.73
C GLY A 56 4.01 -13.81 -9.96
N ALA A 57 4.52 -13.86 -11.20
CA ALA A 57 5.76 -13.18 -11.56
C ALA A 57 5.64 -11.65 -11.42
N GLY A 58 4.52 -11.07 -11.84
CA GLY A 58 4.22 -9.65 -11.71
C GLY A 58 4.23 -9.17 -10.26
N ASN A 59 3.70 -9.97 -9.34
CA ASN A 59 3.74 -9.68 -7.91
C ASN A 59 5.16 -9.65 -7.35
N THR A 60 6.00 -10.59 -7.76
CA THR A 60 7.41 -10.59 -7.36
C THR A 60 8.13 -9.34 -7.86
N PHE A 61 7.89 -8.92 -9.10
CA PHE A 61 8.45 -7.68 -9.63
C PHE A 61 7.92 -6.44 -8.90
N LYS A 62 6.63 -6.36 -8.60
CA LYS A 62 6.06 -5.29 -7.77
C LYS A 62 6.75 -5.20 -6.42
N ALA A 63 6.86 -6.31 -5.71
CA ALA A 63 7.44 -6.36 -4.38
C ALA A 63 8.92 -5.98 -4.34
N THR A 64 9.69 -6.27 -5.39
CA THR A 64 11.13 -5.96 -5.47
C THR A 64 11.42 -4.59 -6.06
N ALA A 65 10.67 -4.14 -7.05
CA ALA A 65 10.87 -2.85 -7.71
C ALA A 65 10.44 -1.67 -6.83
N LYS A 66 9.36 -1.79 -6.07
CA LYS A 66 8.87 -0.73 -5.17
C LYS A 66 9.90 -0.30 -4.11
N PRO A 67 10.57 -1.20 -3.37
CA PRO A 67 11.65 -0.81 -2.46
C PRO A 67 12.76 0.00 -3.12
N VAL A 68 13.18 -0.38 -4.33
CA VAL A 68 14.19 0.36 -5.09
C VAL A 68 13.68 1.75 -5.48
N LEU A 69 12.43 1.85 -5.93
CA LEU A 69 11.78 3.12 -6.27
C LEU A 69 11.72 4.07 -5.07
N ILE A 70 11.37 3.55 -3.90
CA ILE A 70 11.29 4.33 -2.67
C ILE A 70 12.69 4.69 -2.16
N GLY A 71 13.69 3.80 -2.35
CA GLY A 71 15.09 4.11 -2.12
C GLY A 71 15.56 5.33 -2.92
N THR A 72 15.16 5.44 -4.20
CA THR A 72 15.47 6.64 -5.00
C THR A 72 14.77 7.90 -4.48
N ALA A 73 13.56 7.76 -3.92
CA ALA A 73 12.89 8.89 -3.26
C ALA A 73 13.64 9.35 -2.01
N ALA A 74 14.10 8.41 -1.19
CA ALA A 74 14.88 8.72 0.01
C ALA A 74 16.24 9.40 -0.34
N VAL A 75 16.93 8.93 -1.38
CA VAL A 75 18.16 9.59 -1.88
C VAL A 75 17.85 11.01 -2.38
N GLY A 76 16.78 11.20 -3.14
CA GLY A 76 16.37 12.56 -3.55
C GLY A 76 15.99 13.45 -2.37
N ALA A 77 15.32 12.89 -1.35
CA ALA A 77 14.99 13.60 -0.12
C ALA A 77 16.25 14.02 0.65
N THR A 78 17.26 13.15 0.76
CA THR A 78 18.50 13.48 1.48
C THR A 78 19.26 14.62 0.82
N THR A 79 19.31 14.69 -0.51
CA THR A 79 19.94 15.82 -1.22
C THR A 79 19.23 17.14 -0.95
N MET A 80 17.88 17.12 -0.91
CA MET A 80 17.09 18.31 -0.60
C MET A 80 17.25 18.75 0.86
N ILE A 81 17.20 17.81 1.80
CA ILE A 81 17.43 18.07 3.23
C ILE A 81 18.81 18.67 3.43
N PHE A 82 19.82 18.13 2.76
CA PHE A 82 21.17 18.67 2.84
C PHE A 82 21.26 20.09 2.27
N SER A 83 20.51 20.39 1.21
CA SER A 83 20.42 21.76 0.69
C SER A 83 19.84 22.74 1.71
N ILE A 84 18.79 22.34 2.45
CA ILE A 84 18.22 23.13 3.54
C ILE A 84 19.26 23.35 4.65
N ILE A 85 19.97 22.29 5.05
CA ILE A 85 21.02 22.35 6.06
C ILE A 85 22.11 23.36 5.64
N MET A 86 22.60 23.28 4.40
CA MET A 86 23.59 24.20 3.89
C MET A 86 23.15 25.66 3.94
N GLY A 87 21.88 25.91 3.62
CA GLY A 87 21.29 27.25 3.71
C GLY A 87 21.17 27.76 5.15
N LEU A 88 20.71 26.94 6.08
CA LEU A 88 20.51 27.31 7.48
C LEU A 88 21.81 27.42 8.28
N THR A 89 22.84 26.72 7.86
CA THR A 89 24.17 26.70 8.56
C THR A 89 25.20 27.54 7.87
N ASN A 90 24.83 28.38 6.91
CA ASN A 90 25.78 29.17 6.11
C ASN A 90 26.95 28.30 5.62
N SER A 91 26.63 27.24 4.87
CA SER A 91 27.60 26.26 4.36
C SER A 91 28.41 25.55 5.46
N LEU A 92 27.74 25.13 6.52
CA LEU A 92 28.29 24.41 7.67
C LEU A 92 29.33 25.25 8.50
N THR A 93 29.16 26.54 8.54
CA THR A 93 29.98 27.43 9.36
C THR A 93 29.31 27.92 10.63
N GLU A 94 27.97 27.91 10.66
CA GLU A 94 27.17 28.43 11.77
C GLU A 94 26.10 27.40 12.20
N ASN A 95 25.67 27.44 13.47
CA ASN A 95 24.57 26.64 14.04
C ASN A 95 24.71 25.11 13.83
N ILE A 96 25.90 24.56 13.63
CA ILE A 96 26.14 23.12 13.41
C ILE A 96 25.77 22.33 14.67
N GLU A 97 25.95 22.90 15.86
CA GLU A 97 25.57 22.31 17.14
C GLU A 97 24.06 22.02 17.24
N SER A 98 23.22 22.74 16.49
CA SER A 98 21.77 22.53 16.43
C SER A 98 21.38 21.29 15.63
N LEU A 99 22.28 20.70 14.86
CA LEU A 99 22.13 19.40 14.15
C LEU A 99 22.50 18.22 15.05
N SER A 100 22.27 18.31 16.33
CA SER A 100 22.65 17.32 17.32
C SER A 100 21.42 16.71 18.00
N LEU A 101 21.52 15.46 18.40
CA LEU A 101 20.50 14.80 19.24
C LEU A 101 20.35 15.45 20.61
N LEU A 102 21.32 16.26 21.04
CA LEU A 102 21.26 17.07 22.25
C LEU A 102 20.44 18.35 22.04
N HIS A 103 20.20 18.75 20.81
CA HIS A 103 19.31 19.87 20.50
C HIS A 103 17.85 19.40 20.50
N VAL A 104 17.11 19.81 21.51
CA VAL A 104 15.75 19.31 21.77
C VAL A 104 14.80 19.48 20.56
N PRO A 105 14.75 20.62 19.86
CA PRO A 105 13.90 20.75 18.67
C PRO A 105 14.23 19.72 17.59
N PHE A 106 15.48 19.49 17.30
CA PHE A 106 15.92 18.50 16.31
C PHE A 106 15.49 17.08 16.68
N LEU A 107 15.69 16.68 17.94
CA LEU A 107 15.24 15.37 18.45
C LEU A 107 13.72 15.20 18.38
N LEU A 108 12.97 16.23 18.77
CA LEU A 108 11.51 16.20 18.68
C LEU A 108 11.04 16.11 17.22
N GLY A 109 11.73 16.76 16.30
CA GLY A 109 11.48 16.63 14.86
C GLY A 109 11.64 15.19 14.38
N LEU A 110 12.72 14.50 14.79
CA LEU A 110 12.94 13.08 14.46
C LEU A 110 11.80 12.20 14.97
N ILE A 111 11.36 12.39 16.19
CA ILE A 111 10.25 11.61 16.77
C ILE A 111 8.94 11.89 16.01
N THR A 112 8.67 13.16 15.73
CA THR A 112 7.44 13.58 15.06
C THR A 112 7.36 13.05 13.63
N GLY A 113 8.45 13.07 12.87
CA GLY A 113 8.46 12.53 11.51
C GLY A 113 8.15 11.04 11.46
N GLY A 114 8.71 10.25 12.39
CA GLY A 114 8.37 8.84 12.53
C GLY A 114 6.89 8.63 12.86
N ALA A 115 6.37 9.39 13.81
CA ALA A 115 4.95 9.31 14.20
C ALA A 115 4.01 9.62 13.02
N ILE A 116 4.34 10.60 12.18
CA ILE A 116 3.57 10.95 10.98
C ILE A 116 3.57 9.80 9.96
N ILE A 117 4.69 9.12 9.75
CA ILE A 117 4.75 7.96 8.84
C ILE A 117 3.87 6.81 9.34
N TYR A 118 3.91 6.49 10.64
CA TYR A 118 3.07 5.45 11.20
C TYR A 118 1.59 5.82 11.18
N TRP A 119 1.25 7.07 11.50
CA TRP A 119 -0.12 7.55 11.34
C TRP A 119 -0.59 7.44 9.87
N PHE A 120 0.23 7.87 8.91
CA PHE A 120 -0.09 7.82 7.49
C PHE A 120 -0.40 6.39 7.03
N THR A 121 0.46 5.44 7.38
CA THR A 121 0.27 4.04 6.98
C THR A 121 -0.98 3.44 7.60
N GLY A 122 -1.22 3.65 8.89
CA GLY A 122 -2.44 3.18 9.55
C GLY A 122 -3.72 3.80 8.96
N ALA A 123 -3.71 5.11 8.71
CA ALA A 123 -4.86 5.81 8.14
C ALA A 123 -5.13 5.39 6.68
N SER A 124 -4.09 5.16 5.87
CA SER A 124 -4.25 4.71 4.48
C SER A 124 -4.81 3.30 4.40
N MET A 125 -4.36 2.39 5.25
CA MET A 125 -4.92 1.05 5.37
C MET A 125 -6.39 1.09 5.80
N GLN A 126 -6.72 1.89 6.80
CA GLN A 126 -8.10 2.05 7.25
C GLN A 126 -9.01 2.58 6.16
N ALA A 127 -8.54 3.53 5.34
CA ALA A 127 -9.33 4.07 4.22
C ALA A 127 -9.71 2.99 3.22
N VAL A 128 -8.76 2.14 2.83
CA VAL A 128 -8.99 1.04 1.88
C VAL A 128 -9.86 -0.06 2.47
N THR A 129 -9.57 -0.47 3.70
CA THR A 129 -10.35 -1.50 4.39
C THR A 129 -11.81 -1.08 4.57
N THR A 130 -12.06 0.21 4.88
CA THR A 130 -13.42 0.75 4.96
C THR A 130 -14.12 0.68 3.60
N GLY A 131 -13.42 1.02 2.52
CA GLY A 131 -13.97 0.92 1.16
C GLY A 131 -14.34 -0.52 0.79
N ALA A 132 -13.46 -1.46 1.05
CA ALA A 132 -13.69 -2.89 0.82
C ALA A 132 -14.87 -3.42 1.64
N PHE A 133 -14.96 -3.06 2.92
CA PHE A 133 -16.07 -3.44 3.78
C PHE A 133 -17.42 -2.94 3.25
N ARG A 134 -17.51 -1.68 2.84
CA ARG A 134 -18.73 -1.12 2.26
C ARG A 134 -19.11 -1.77 0.93
N ALA A 135 -18.14 -2.17 0.13
CA ALA A 135 -18.39 -2.94 -1.08
C ALA A 135 -18.97 -4.33 -0.76
N VAL A 136 -18.44 -5.01 0.24
CA VAL A 136 -18.97 -6.31 0.70
C VAL A 136 -20.40 -6.18 1.25
N GLU A 137 -20.70 -5.14 2.04
CA GLU A 137 -22.07 -4.87 2.50
C GLU A 137 -23.03 -4.67 1.31
N PHE A 138 -22.59 -3.90 0.30
CA PHE A 138 -23.39 -3.70 -0.91
C PHE A 138 -23.62 -5.01 -1.67
N ILE A 139 -22.58 -5.83 -1.84
CA ILE A 139 -22.67 -7.15 -2.50
C ILE A 139 -23.68 -8.03 -1.77
N LYS A 140 -23.55 -8.18 -0.46
CA LYS A 140 -24.48 -9.00 0.35
C LYS A 140 -25.93 -8.53 0.30
N ALA A 141 -26.15 -7.23 0.16
CA ALA A 141 -27.50 -6.65 0.12
C ALA A 141 -28.16 -6.71 -1.28
N ASN A 142 -27.38 -6.79 -2.36
CA ASN A 142 -27.88 -6.59 -3.72
C ASN A 142 -27.61 -7.76 -4.67
N ILE A 143 -26.85 -8.77 -4.26
CA ILE A 143 -26.52 -9.93 -5.10
C ILE A 143 -26.99 -11.18 -4.38
N ASP A 144 -27.83 -11.98 -5.07
CA ASP A 144 -28.16 -13.33 -4.62
C ASP A 144 -26.99 -14.26 -4.94
N LEU A 145 -26.22 -14.60 -3.89
CA LEU A 145 -25.02 -15.43 -4.02
C LEU A 145 -25.34 -16.92 -4.20
N GLU A 146 -26.58 -17.36 -3.90
CA GLU A 146 -26.97 -18.77 -4.00
C GLU A 146 -27.54 -19.13 -5.38
N GLY A 147 -28.03 -18.16 -6.13
CA GLY A 147 -28.71 -18.38 -7.42
C GLY A 147 -28.03 -17.79 -8.65
N THR A 148 -27.03 -16.93 -8.47
CA THR A 148 -26.42 -16.17 -9.58
C THR A 148 -25.00 -16.62 -9.85
N THR A 149 -24.73 -17.12 -11.04
CA THR A 149 -23.37 -17.49 -11.50
C THR A 149 -22.54 -16.28 -11.94
N LYS A 150 -23.18 -15.13 -12.20
CA LYS A 150 -22.53 -13.92 -12.70
C LYS A 150 -23.24 -12.66 -12.23
N ALA A 151 -22.48 -11.73 -11.63
CA ALA A 151 -22.98 -10.39 -11.31
C ALA A 151 -23.29 -9.59 -12.58
N SER A 152 -24.32 -8.72 -12.53
CA SER A 152 -24.60 -7.82 -13.65
C SER A 152 -23.46 -6.79 -13.81
N VAL A 153 -23.27 -6.27 -15.02
CA VAL A 153 -22.29 -5.20 -15.31
C VAL A 153 -22.57 -3.96 -14.47
N GLU A 154 -23.84 -3.64 -14.25
CA GLU A 154 -24.27 -2.50 -13.44
C GLU A 154 -23.87 -2.67 -11.97
N THR A 155 -24.10 -3.87 -11.41
CA THR A 155 -23.72 -4.19 -10.03
C THR A 155 -22.20 -4.16 -9.85
N SER A 156 -21.46 -4.75 -10.78
CA SER A 156 -19.99 -4.72 -10.76
C SER A 156 -19.45 -3.29 -10.82
N ARG A 157 -20.03 -2.45 -11.69
CA ARG A 157 -19.68 -1.03 -11.79
C ARG A 157 -19.94 -0.28 -10.47
N LYS A 158 -21.05 -0.59 -9.79
CA LYS A 158 -21.40 0.03 -8.52
C LYS A 158 -20.43 -0.35 -7.40
N VAL A 159 -19.99 -1.60 -7.34
CA VAL A 159 -18.95 -2.06 -6.41
C VAL A 159 -17.65 -1.28 -6.61
N VAL A 160 -17.18 -1.17 -7.85
CA VAL A 160 -15.96 -0.41 -8.19
C VAL A 160 -16.12 1.07 -7.81
N GLU A 161 -17.29 1.66 -8.07
CA GLU A 161 -17.58 3.05 -7.69
C GLU A 161 -17.48 3.26 -6.18
N ILE A 162 -18.05 2.35 -5.36
CA ILE A 162 -18.00 2.42 -3.91
C ILE A 162 -16.53 2.36 -3.43
N CYS A 163 -15.77 1.35 -3.85
CA CYS A 163 -14.37 1.21 -3.49
C CYS A 163 -13.57 2.46 -3.84
N THR A 164 -13.73 2.97 -5.07
CA THR A 164 -13.00 4.13 -5.57
C THR A 164 -13.33 5.40 -4.77
N GLN A 165 -14.61 5.64 -4.48
CA GLN A 165 -15.03 6.84 -3.74
C GLN A 165 -14.48 6.85 -2.31
N TYR A 166 -14.53 5.72 -1.61
CA TYR A 166 -14.01 5.63 -0.24
C TYR A 166 -12.49 5.77 -0.21
N ALA A 167 -11.77 5.11 -1.11
CA ALA A 167 -10.32 5.23 -1.23
C ALA A 167 -9.89 6.68 -1.54
N GLN A 168 -10.51 7.32 -2.52
CA GLN A 168 -10.20 8.71 -2.88
C GLN A 168 -10.46 9.70 -1.75
N LYS A 169 -11.62 9.61 -1.09
CA LYS A 169 -11.97 10.50 0.03
C LYS A 169 -11.02 10.31 1.21
N GLY A 170 -10.67 9.06 1.52
CA GLY A 170 -9.74 8.73 2.58
C GLY A 170 -8.34 9.27 2.28
N MET A 171 -7.80 9.00 1.11
CA MET A 171 -6.46 9.44 0.72
C MET A 171 -6.35 10.96 0.64
N PHE A 172 -7.38 11.65 0.15
CA PHE A 172 -7.41 13.11 0.12
C PHE A 172 -7.35 13.72 1.52
N ASN A 173 -8.11 13.15 2.48
CA ASN A 173 -8.07 13.59 3.88
C ASN A 173 -6.69 13.41 4.51
N ILE A 174 -6.05 12.27 4.28
CA ILE A 174 -4.72 11.95 4.80
C ILE A 174 -3.66 12.86 4.18
N PHE A 175 -3.76 13.10 2.86
CA PHE A 175 -2.88 14.02 2.16
C PHE A 175 -2.95 15.44 2.74
N LEU A 176 -4.15 15.97 2.97
CA LEU A 176 -4.32 17.28 3.62
C LEU A 176 -3.76 17.30 5.04
N GLY A 177 -3.88 16.20 5.78
CA GLY A 177 -3.27 16.06 7.11
C GLY A 177 -1.76 16.25 7.06
N ILE A 178 -1.07 15.58 6.13
CA ILE A 178 0.39 15.73 5.94
C ILE A 178 0.75 17.12 5.41
N PHE A 179 -0.02 17.64 4.46
CA PHE A 179 0.20 18.96 3.89
C PHE A 179 0.21 20.04 4.99
N PHE A 180 -0.82 20.06 5.81
CA PHE A 180 -0.91 21.04 6.90
C PHE A 180 0.09 20.77 8.03
N ALA A 181 0.42 19.50 8.32
CA ALA A 181 1.48 19.17 9.27
C ALA A 181 2.84 19.70 8.79
N THR A 182 3.18 19.47 7.53
CA THR A 182 4.45 19.94 6.94
C THR A 182 4.54 21.46 6.98
N LEU A 183 3.46 22.18 6.64
CA LEU A 183 3.38 23.63 6.79
C LEU A 183 3.59 24.05 8.26
N ALA A 184 2.81 23.49 9.17
CA ALA A 184 2.88 23.84 10.58
C ALA A 184 4.31 23.70 11.11
N PHE A 185 4.94 22.57 10.82
CA PHE A 185 6.28 22.25 11.33
C PHE A 185 7.38 23.13 10.75
N ALA A 186 7.26 23.55 9.50
CA ALA A 186 8.18 24.51 8.88
C ALA A 186 8.15 25.89 9.56
N PHE A 187 7.03 26.26 10.17
CA PHE A 187 6.86 27.54 10.89
C PHE A 187 7.16 27.45 12.41
N VAL A 188 7.39 26.23 12.95
CA VAL A 188 7.72 26.05 14.37
C VAL A 188 9.17 26.42 14.64
N GLU A 189 10.11 25.71 14.03
CA GLU A 189 11.54 25.91 14.23
C GLU A 189 12.34 25.17 13.13
N PRO A 190 13.38 25.80 12.52
CA PRO A 190 14.09 25.23 11.39
C PRO A 190 14.77 23.88 11.66
N PHE A 191 15.43 23.70 12.79
CA PHE A 191 16.14 22.44 13.09
C PHE A 191 15.17 21.31 13.50
N PHE A 192 14.07 21.66 14.15
CA PHE A 192 12.94 20.73 14.32
C PHE A 192 12.46 20.21 12.97
N PHE A 193 12.30 21.11 12.01
CA PHE A 193 11.82 20.77 10.68
C PHE A 193 12.83 19.88 9.90
N ILE A 194 14.13 20.13 10.04
CA ILE A 194 15.17 19.24 9.47
C ILE A 194 15.05 17.83 10.08
N GLY A 195 14.95 17.73 11.39
CA GLY A 195 14.74 16.46 12.08
C GLY A 195 13.50 15.73 11.57
N TYR A 196 12.39 16.45 11.41
CA TYR A 196 11.15 15.93 10.82
C TYR A 196 11.36 15.36 9.41
N LEU A 197 12.02 16.10 8.51
CA LEU A 197 12.26 15.65 7.14
C LEU A 197 13.19 14.44 7.06
N ILE A 198 14.27 14.41 7.86
CA ILE A 198 15.17 13.26 7.97
C ILE A 198 14.39 12.02 8.39
N SER A 199 13.55 12.15 9.41
CA SER A 199 12.75 11.08 9.93
C SER A 199 11.70 10.58 8.92
N ILE A 200 11.04 11.48 8.20
CA ILE A 200 10.14 11.12 7.09
C ILE A 200 10.87 10.27 6.04
N ALA A 201 12.09 10.66 5.65
CA ALA A 201 12.86 9.90 4.66
C ALA A 201 13.25 8.51 5.17
N ILE A 202 13.75 8.40 6.41
CA ILE A 202 14.21 7.14 7.01
C ILE A 202 13.05 6.20 7.30
N PHE A 203 12.08 6.63 8.08
CA PHE A 203 10.94 5.79 8.46
C PHE A 203 10.02 5.51 7.27
N GLY A 204 9.88 6.47 6.36
CA GLY A 204 9.15 6.27 5.11
C GLY A 204 9.77 5.16 4.26
N LEU A 205 11.10 5.14 4.14
CA LEU A 205 11.82 4.08 3.41
C LEU A 205 11.62 2.71 4.07
N TYR A 206 11.91 2.60 5.37
CA TYR A 206 11.79 1.32 6.07
C TYR A 206 10.38 0.78 6.10
N GLN A 207 9.40 1.64 6.37
CA GLN A 207 8.00 1.24 6.41
C GLN A 207 7.50 0.80 5.03
N ALA A 208 7.93 1.48 3.97
CA ALA A 208 7.55 1.11 2.60
C ALA A 208 8.16 -0.23 2.17
N ILE A 209 9.43 -0.48 2.50
CA ILE A 209 10.09 -1.77 2.24
C ILE A 209 9.37 -2.88 3.00
N PHE A 210 9.10 -2.67 4.29
CA PHE A 210 8.37 -3.64 5.12
C PHE A 210 7.01 -3.98 4.51
N MET A 211 6.20 -2.97 4.21
CA MET A 211 4.85 -3.19 3.71
C MET A 211 4.81 -3.82 2.31
N ALA A 212 5.73 -3.42 1.42
CA ALA A 212 5.84 -4.03 0.10
C ALA A 212 6.21 -5.52 0.18
N ASN A 213 7.20 -5.86 1.01
CA ASN A 213 7.65 -7.24 1.17
C ASN A 213 6.65 -8.11 1.91
N ALA A 214 6.05 -7.61 2.99
CA ALA A 214 5.04 -8.35 3.76
C ALA A 214 3.80 -8.64 2.92
N GLY A 215 3.27 -7.63 2.20
CA GLY A 215 2.14 -7.81 1.31
C GLY A 215 2.44 -8.73 0.13
N GLY A 216 3.62 -8.57 -0.50
CA GLY A 216 4.08 -9.44 -1.58
C GLY A 216 4.28 -10.89 -1.15
N ALA A 217 4.72 -11.13 0.09
CA ALA A 217 4.87 -12.49 0.61
C ALA A 217 3.52 -13.21 0.75
N TRP A 218 2.47 -12.54 1.23
CA TRP A 218 1.12 -13.09 1.32
C TRP A 218 0.53 -13.42 -0.05
N ASP A 219 0.65 -12.50 -1.00
CA ASP A 219 0.17 -12.72 -2.36
C ASP A 219 0.92 -13.87 -3.06
N ASN A 220 2.24 -13.92 -2.92
CA ASN A 220 3.04 -15.04 -3.44
C ASN A 220 2.66 -16.36 -2.78
N ALA A 221 2.36 -16.38 -1.48
CA ALA A 221 1.89 -17.58 -0.79
C ALA A 221 0.57 -18.08 -1.40
N LYS A 222 -0.38 -17.17 -1.69
CA LYS A 222 -1.62 -17.50 -2.39
C LYS A 222 -1.34 -18.07 -3.77
N LYS A 223 -0.44 -17.46 -4.55
CA LYS A 223 -0.09 -17.93 -5.90
C LYS A 223 0.55 -19.32 -5.87
N ILE A 224 1.38 -19.65 -4.89
CA ILE A 224 1.90 -21.02 -4.71
C ILE A 224 0.76 -22.01 -4.51
N VAL A 225 -0.22 -21.68 -3.66
CA VAL A 225 -1.39 -22.55 -3.44
C VAL A 225 -2.23 -22.70 -4.71
N GLU A 226 -2.41 -21.66 -5.48
CA GLU A 226 -3.22 -21.65 -6.70
C GLU A 226 -2.54 -22.33 -7.88
N VAL A 227 -1.25 -22.05 -8.11
CA VAL A 227 -0.52 -22.44 -9.33
C VAL A 227 0.29 -23.70 -9.11
N ASP A 228 1.14 -23.75 -8.07
CA ASP A 228 2.08 -24.86 -7.86
C ASP A 228 1.38 -26.06 -7.22
N LEU A 229 0.58 -25.81 -6.18
CA LEU A 229 -0.15 -26.87 -5.47
C LEU A 229 -1.48 -27.21 -6.12
N GLN A 230 -2.00 -26.37 -7.03
CA GLN A 230 -3.31 -26.51 -7.68
C GLN A 230 -4.45 -26.80 -6.68
N ALA A 231 -4.39 -26.17 -5.51
CA ALA A 231 -5.27 -26.42 -4.37
C ALA A 231 -6.40 -25.38 -4.24
N LYS A 232 -6.86 -24.78 -5.36
CA LYS A 232 -8.00 -23.84 -5.35
C LYS A 232 -9.27 -24.51 -4.76
N GLY A 233 -9.98 -23.77 -3.92
CA GLY A 233 -11.21 -24.25 -3.27
C GLY A 233 -10.99 -25.17 -2.07
N THR A 234 -9.77 -25.24 -1.55
CA THR A 234 -9.45 -25.96 -0.29
C THR A 234 -9.34 -24.98 0.88
N GLU A 235 -9.39 -25.49 2.11
CA GLU A 235 -9.16 -24.69 3.32
C GLU A 235 -7.80 -23.97 3.32
N LEU A 236 -6.77 -24.57 2.70
CA LEU A 236 -5.47 -23.92 2.51
C LEU A 236 -5.57 -22.70 1.59
N HIS A 237 -6.35 -22.81 0.53
CA HIS A 237 -6.62 -21.68 -0.37
C HIS A 237 -7.37 -20.56 0.36
N ASP A 238 -8.41 -20.89 1.13
CA ASP A 238 -9.18 -19.92 1.90
C ASP A 238 -8.29 -19.19 2.91
N ALA A 239 -7.42 -19.91 3.62
CA ALA A 239 -6.44 -19.30 4.53
C ALA A 239 -5.46 -18.37 3.79
N SER A 240 -5.01 -18.74 2.60
CA SER A 240 -4.11 -17.91 1.78
C SER A 240 -4.80 -16.64 1.26
N ILE A 241 -6.09 -16.71 0.91
CA ILE A 241 -6.92 -15.54 0.54
C ILE A 241 -7.04 -14.56 1.71
N VAL A 242 -7.26 -15.06 2.93
CA VAL A 242 -7.31 -14.19 4.13
C VAL A 242 -5.99 -13.45 4.31
N GLY A 243 -4.86 -14.13 4.18
CA GLY A 243 -3.53 -13.53 4.25
C GLY A 243 -3.31 -12.45 3.18
N ASP A 244 -3.68 -12.74 1.94
CA ASP A 244 -3.58 -11.80 0.82
C ASP A 244 -4.49 -10.57 1.01
N THR A 245 -5.70 -10.76 1.52
CA THR A 245 -6.62 -9.66 1.84
C THR A 245 -6.03 -8.68 2.86
N VAL A 246 -5.21 -9.16 3.80
CA VAL A 246 -4.46 -8.31 4.74
C VAL A 246 -3.24 -7.68 4.05
N GLY A 247 -2.59 -8.42 3.16
CA GLY A 247 -1.37 -8.01 2.45
C GLY A 247 -1.61 -6.94 1.39
N ASP A 248 -2.73 -6.97 0.69
CA ASP A 248 -3.04 -6.03 -0.40
C ASP A 248 -3.01 -4.55 0.00
N PRO A 249 -3.66 -4.10 1.09
CA PRO A 249 -3.51 -2.74 1.58
C PRO A 249 -2.07 -2.34 1.88
N PHE A 250 -1.24 -3.29 2.31
CA PHE A 250 0.18 -3.05 2.58
C PHE A 250 0.95 -2.76 1.30
N LYS A 251 0.90 -3.70 0.33
CA LYS A 251 1.73 -3.63 -0.88
C LYS A 251 1.21 -2.64 -1.91
N ASP A 252 -0.10 -2.54 -2.11
CA ASP A 252 -0.70 -1.81 -3.23
C ASP A 252 -1.26 -0.44 -2.85
N THR A 253 -1.41 -0.13 -1.56
CA THR A 253 -1.86 1.19 -1.10
C THR A 253 -0.80 1.90 -0.29
N SER A 254 -0.49 1.42 0.91
CA SER A 254 0.35 2.17 1.85
C SER A 254 1.80 2.27 1.38
N SER A 255 2.41 1.16 0.92
CA SER A 255 3.79 1.18 0.47
C SER A 255 3.99 2.10 -0.74
N VAL A 256 3.05 2.06 -1.69
CA VAL A 256 3.09 2.89 -2.91
C VAL A 256 2.95 4.36 -2.56
N ALA A 257 2.00 4.69 -1.69
CA ALA A 257 1.70 6.07 -1.31
C ALA A 257 2.82 6.75 -0.49
N LEU A 258 3.71 5.97 0.14
CA LEU A 258 4.86 6.52 0.86
C LEU A 258 5.88 7.19 -0.07
N ASN A 259 6.03 6.73 -1.32
CA ASN A 259 6.94 7.37 -2.28
C ASN A 259 6.56 8.84 -2.56
N PRO A 260 5.32 9.16 -3.00
CA PRO A 260 4.92 10.56 -3.15
C PRO A 260 4.91 11.33 -1.83
N VAL A 261 4.64 10.72 -0.69
CA VAL A 261 4.71 11.39 0.62
C VAL A 261 6.11 11.88 0.91
N ILE A 262 7.13 11.02 0.79
CA ILE A 262 8.54 11.41 1.01
C ILE A 262 8.92 12.57 0.07
N LYS A 263 8.62 12.45 -1.22
CA LYS A 263 8.97 13.48 -2.21
C LYS A 263 8.21 14.78 -1.98
N PHE A 264 6.91 14.69 -1.72
CA PHE A 264 6.09 15.87 -1.47
C PHE A 264 6.53 16.61 -0.23
N THR A 265 6.72 15.93 0.91
CA THR A 265 7.10 16.59 2.17
C THR A 265 8.48 17.25 2.07
N THR A 266 9.42 16.66 1.34
CA THR A 266 10.77 17.25 1.17
C THR A 266 10.78 18.41 0.17
N LEU A 267 10.15 18.26 -1.01
CA LEU A 267 10.08 19.32 -2.03
C LEU A 267 9.28 20.52 -1.54
N PHE A 268 8.07 20.24 -1.06
CA PHE A 268 7.18 21.28 -0.56
C PHE A 268 7.71 21.87 0.76
N GLY A 269 8.31 21.02 1.59
CA GLY A 269 8.93 21.42 2.83
C GLY A 269 10.06 22.43 2.64
N MET A 270 10.87 22.27 1.59
CA MET A 270 11.90 23.25 1.24
C MET A 270 11.31 24.64 0.98
N LEU A 271 10.24 24.70 0.18
CA LEU A 271 9.53 25.96 -0.06
C LEU A 271 8.90 26.54 1.21
N ALA A 272 8.35 25.69 2.08
CA ALA A 272 7.71 26.13 3.31
C ALA A 272 8.71 26.72 4.32
N ILE A 273 9.90 26.09 4.46
CA ILE A 273 10.94 26.63 5.36
C ILE A 273 11.55 27.91 4.80
N GLU A 274 11.78 28.03 3.50
CA GLU A 274 12.22 29.27 2.87
C GLU A 274 11.23 30.40 3.12
N LEU A 275 9.93 30.13 2.99
CA LEU A 275 8.88 31.11 3.29
C LEU A 275 8.90 31.53 4.77
N SER A 276 9.10 30.59 5.70
CA SER A 276 9.22 30.87 7.12
C SER A 276 10.39 31.81 7.43
N ILE A 277 11.52 31.60 6.77
CA ILE A 277 12.72 32.42 6.92
C ILE A 277 12.51 33.82 6.33
N ILE A 278 11.91 33.91 5.14
CA ILE A 278 11.62 35.19 4.46
C ILE A 278 10.67 36.05 5.31
N ILE A 279 9.62 35.45 5.90
CA ILE A 279 8.70 36.14 6.80
C ILE A 279 9.48 36.69 8.02
N GLY A 280 10.39 35.93 8.59
CA GLY A 280 11.32 36.34 9.64
C GLY A 280 10.71 36.89 10.92
N ASN A 281 9.36 36.88 11.03
CA ASN A 281 8.64 37.40 12.19
C ASN A 281 8.17 36.24 13.08
N PRO A 282 8.72 36.09 14.29
CA PRO A 282 8.38 34.97 15.17
C PRO A 282 6.89 34.87 15.52
N VAL A 283 6.22 36.03 15.69
CA VAL A 283 4.78 36.06 16.01
C VAL A 283 3.95 35.56 14.84
N THR A 284 4.27 36.01 13.63
CA THR A 284 3.57 35.58 12.42
C THR A 284 3.78 34.08 12.19
N ASN A 285 5.02 33.60 12.34
CA ASN A 285 5.34 32.17 12.21
C ASN A 285 4.59 31.34 13.26
N ALA A 286 4.52 31.78 14.51
CA ALA A 286 3.77 31.09 15.55
C ALA A 286 2.27 31.02 15.24
N ILE A 287 1.67 32.11 14.74
CA ILE A 287 0.26 32.12 14.33
C ILE A 287 0.02 31.13 13.19
N LEU A 288 0.88 31.13 12.17
CA LEU A 288 0.78 30.19 11.04
C LEU A 288 0.97 28.74 11.48
N ALA A 289 1.93 28.46 12.36
CA ALA A 289 2.15 27.14 12.94
C ALA A 289 0.91 26.62 13.68
N VAL A 290 0.28 27.46 14.50
CA VAL A 290 -0.95 27.09 15.23
C VAL A 290 -2.13 26.87 14.28
N LEU A 291 -2.30 27.73 13.29
CA LEU A 291 -3.39 27.62 12.31
C LEU A 291 -3.28 26.35 11.48
N PHE A 292 -2.12 26.09 10.90
CA PHE A 292 -1.88 24.89 10.10
C PHE A 292 -1.84 23.64 10.95
N GLY A 293 -1.26 23.72 12.17
CA GLY A 293 -1.26 22.62 13.14
C GLY A 293 -2.70 22.24 13.56
N GLY A 294 -3.55 23.21 13.83
CA GLY A 294 -4.97 22.99 14.11
C GLY A 294 -5.71 22.32 12.95
N ALA A 295 -5.45 22.76 11.71
CA ALA A 295 -6.01 22.13 10.51
C ALA A 295 -5.52 20.67 10.37
N SER A 296 -4.22 20.42 10.58
CA SER A 296 -3.65 19.07 10.54
C SER A 296 -4.28 18.17 11.62
N ILE A 297 -4.37 18.63 12.86
CA ILE A 297 -4.98 17.87 13.98
C ILE A 297 -6.43 17.52 13.64
N TYR A 298 -7.19 18.45 13.06
CA TYR A 298 -8.55 18.17 12.60
C TYR A 298 -8.60 17.07 11.53
N MET A 299 -7.70 17.09 10.55
CA MET A 299 -7.64 16.05 9.52
C MET A 299 -7.20 14.69 10.10
N VAL A 300 -6.26 14.68 11.04
CA VAL A 300 -5.85 13.47 11.77
C VAL A 300 -7.03 12.91 12.57
N TRP A 301 -7.72 13.74 13.35
CA TRP A 301 -8.90 13.32 14.09
C TRP A 301 -9.98 12.74 13.17
N ARG A 302 -10.25 13.40 12.05
CA ARG A 302 -11.20 12.93 11.04
C ARG A 302 -10.79 11.59 10.44
N SER A 303 -9.50 11.33 10.23
CA SER A 303 -9.01 10.06 9.69
C SER A 303 -9.30 8.90 10.65
N PHE A 304 -9.18 9.12 11.96
CA PHE A 304 -9.46 8.08 12.96
C PHE A 304 -10.95 7.83 13.17
N TYR A 305 -11.75 8.87 13.23
CA TYR A 305 -13.17 8.76 13.61
C TYR A 305 -14.11 8.79 12.40
N GLY A 306 -13.82 9.59 11.38
CA GLY A 306 -14.68 9.73 10.20
C GLY A 306 -14.51 8.64 9.14
N MET A 307 -13.43 7.84 9.22
CA MET A 307 -13.16 6.72 8.32
C MET A 307 -13.27 5.35 9.03
N ARG A 308 -13.65 5.34 10.30
CA ARG A 308 -13.76 4.13 11.08
C ARG A 308 -15.01 3.33 10.66
N ILE A 309 -14.85 2.02 10.62
CA ILE A 309 -15.97 1.09 10.51
C ILE A 309 -16.62 0.99 11.89
N ASP A 310 -17.86 1.49 12.02
CA ASP A 310 -18.65 1.32 13.24
C ASP A 310 -19.20 -0.11 13.27
N GLN A 311 -18.36 -1.04 13.67
CA GLN A 311 -18.82 -2.38 14.05
C GLN A 311 -18.76 -2.53 15.55
N PRO A 312 -19.73 -3.25 16.17
CA PRO A 312 -19.58 -3.66 17.55
C PRO A 312 -18.28 -4.46 17.67
N MET A 313 -17.48 -4.15 18.70
CA MET A 313 -16.28 -4.94 18.98
C MET A 313 -16.69 -6.40 19.10
N LEU A 314 -16.04 -7.28 18.35
CA LEU A 314 -16.22 -8.72 18.51
C LEU A 314 -15.91 -9.09 19.95
N THR A 315 -16.86 -9.69 20.61
CA THR A 315 -16.74 -10.12 22.00
C THR A 315 -16.18 -11.53 22.05
N SER A 316 -15.72 -11.96 23.23
CA SER A 316 -15.29 -13.36 23.43
C SER A 316 -16.39 -14.38 23.10
N ALA A 317 -17.66 -13.95 23.12
CA ALA A 317 -18.79 -14.78 22.70
C ALA A 317 -18.82 -15.05 21.20
N ASP A 318 -18.38 -14.08 20.40
CA ASP A 318 -18.30 -14.21 18.93
C ASP A 318 -17.23 -15.21 18.48
N PHE A 319 -16.26 -15.49 19.35
CA PHE A 319 -15.21 -16.50 19.15
C PHE A 319 -15.46 -17.81 19.90
N ALA A 320 -16.62 -17.99 20.52
CA ALA A 320 -16.94 -19.18 21.32
C ALA A 320 -16.85 -20.47 20.46
N TYR A 321 -17.20 -20.39 19.18
CA TYR A 321 -17.08 -21.53 18.25
C TYR A 321 -15.65 -21.99 18.02
N LEU A 322 -14.63 -21.12 18.22
CA LEU A 322 -13.22 -21.49 18.07
C LEU A 322 -12.71 -22.31 19.25
N LYS A 323 -13.39 -22.28 20.41
CA LYS A 323 -13.03 -23.08 21.57
C LYS A 323 -13.38 -24.55 21.42
N ASP A 324 -14.42 -24.83 20.64
CA ASP A 324 -14.92 -26.19 20.37
C ASP A 324 -14.44 -26.72 19.01
N ALA A 325 -13.71 -25.91 18.24
CA ALA A 325 -13.08 -26.37 17.02
C ALA A 325 -11.96 -27.37 17.39
N PRO A 326 -11.98 -28.60 16.83
CA PRO A 326 -10.87 -29.52 17.04
C PRO A 326 -9.58 -28.82 16.61
N ALA A 327 -8.55 -28.90 17.46
CA ALA A 327 -7.23 -28.40 17.07
C ALA A 327 -6.90 -28.99 15.70
N PRO A 328 -6.47 -28.16 14.72
CA PRO A 328 -6.10 -28.68 13.41
C PRO A 328 -5.07 -29.79 13.67
N GLU A 329 -5.41 -31.03 13.32
CA GLU A 329 -4.44 -32.11 13.29
C GLU A 329 -3.37 -31.62 12.31
N LEU A 330 -2.25 -31.18 12.85
CA LEU A 330 -1.02 -31.06 12.09
C LEU A 330 -0.70 -32.48 11.61
N THR A 331 -1.32 -32.87 10.52
CA THR A 331 -0.89 -34.03 9.77
C THR A 331 0.53 -33.71 9.34
N THR A 332 1.50 -34.17 10.13
CA THR A 332 2.91 -34.23 9.76
C THR A 332 3.09 -35.26 8.64
N GLY A 333 2.30 -35.12 7.60
CA GLY A 333 2.39 -35.84 6.35
C GLY A 333 3.23 -35.06 5.38
N THR A 334 4.42 -34.64 5.79
CA THR A 334 5.46 -34.33 4.83
C THR A 334 5.88 -35.62 4.17
N LYS A 335 5.20 -36.04 3.12
CA LYS A 335 5.96 -36.72 2.06
C LYS A 335 6.98 -35.67 1.61
N PRO A 336 8.29 -35.98 1.62
CA PRO A 336 9.24 -35.09 0.98
C PRO A 336 8.74 -34.90 -0.47
N VAL A 337 8.50 -33.65 -0.84
CA VAL A 337 8.37 -33.30 -2.26
C VAL A 337 9.73 -33.68 -2.82
N GLU A 338 9.80 -34.79 -3.56
CA GLU A 338 10.95 -35.07 -4.42
C GLU A 338 11.09 -33.84 -5.28
N ALA A 339 12.13 -33.05 -5.00
CA ALA A 339 12.51 -31.92 -5.84
C ALA A 339 12.75 -32.51 -7.22
N THR A 340 11.80 -32.34 -8.10
CA THR A 340 11.94 -32.67 -9.50
C THR A 340 13.17 -31.92 -9.99
N GLU A 341 14.13 -32.62 -10.58
CA GLU A 341 15.42 -32.13 -11.12
C GLU A 341 15.29 -30.91 -12.08
N ALA A 342 14.07 -30.51 -12.44
CA ALA A 342 13.77 -29.37 -13.28
C ALA A 342 14.12 -27.98 -12.66
N VAL A 343 14.28 -27.87 -11.34
CA VAL A 343 14.63 -26.59 -10.68
C VAL A 343 16.15 -26.39 -10.61
N ALA A 344 16.92 -27.45 -10.74
CA ALA A 344 18.39 -27.37 -10.69
C ALA A 344 19.04 -26.92 -12.02
N GLU A 345 18.32 -26.97 -13.12
CA GLU A 345 18.86 -26.64 -14.46
C GLU A 345 18.69 -25.15 -14.82
N THR A 346 17.75 -24.44 -14.20
CA THR A 346 17.54 -22.99 -14.41
C THR A 346 18.46 -22.07 -13.59
N ALA A 347 19.25 -22.63 -12.68
CA ALA A 347 20.22 -21.87 -11.90
C ALA A 347 21.64 -21.84 -12.49
N LYS A 348 21.80 -22.33 -13.73
CA LYS A 348 23.09 -22.40 -14.44
C LYS A 348 23.15 -21.65 -15.77
N VAL A 349 22.26 -20.66 -15.96
CA VAL A 349 22.39 -19.73 -17.11
C VAL A 349 22.51 -18.30 -16.59
#